data_1b6faf9727ddd68af5d8d338a6a906b8
#
_entry.id   1b6faf9727ddd68af5d8d338a6a906b8
#
_cell.length_a   1.000
_cell.length_b   1.000
_cell.length_c   1.000
_cell.angle_alpha   90.00
_cell.angle_beta   90.00
_cell.angle_gamma   90.00
#
_symmetry.space_group_name_H-M   'P 1'
#
loop_
_entity.id
_entity.type
_entity.pdbx_description
1 polymer ?
#
loop_
_entity_poly.entity_id
_entity_poly.type
_entity_poly.pdbx_seq_one_letter_code
_entity_poly.pdbx_strand_id
1 'polypeptide(L)'
;MKLGIKRAAAMFSATIVGCGIASTAAAYDAGDWIARVGTHYVDPASDNGDVVTVDAAPGLTASVVYFVAPTIAVDLLVAAPYRHDIHLKDGGSKVASTDHLPPTLSLVWYPAVAGKLKPYVGAGLNYTMFFNEQTTGALAGTHLSLDDSLGLAAVAGLQVDLAPHWGLMVDLRYMDIDTDARLNGADLGTVTIDPIGFGLALSYQF
;
A
#
# COMPACT_ATOMS: atom_id res chain seq x y z
N MET A 1 18.83 33.03 10.01
CA MET A 1 17.39 33.37 9.97
C MET A 1 16.68 32.13 9.47
N LYS A 2 16.20 31.28 10.40
CA LYS A 2 15.61 29.96 10.06
C LYS A 2 14.14 30.16 9.68
N LEU A 3 13.82 29.98 8.40
CA LEU A 3 12.41 29.92 7.96
C LEU A 3 11.91 28.48 8.15
N GLY A 4 11.05 28.30 9.14
CA GLY A 4 10.35 27.04 9.34
C GLY A 4 9.30 26.82 8.25
N ILE A 5 9.47 25.79 7.44
CA ILE A 5 8.47 25.34 6.49
C ILE A 5 7.41 24.56 7.28
N LYS A 6 6.23 25.15 7.38
CA LYS A 6 5.06 24.53 8.01
C LYS A 6 4.59 23.35 7.10
N ARG A 7 4.65 22.15 7.63
CA ARG A 7 4.01 20.98 7.04
C ARG A 7 2.51 21.27 6.91
N ALA A 8 2.01 21.36 5.68
CA ALA A 8 0.58 21.43 5.41
C ALA A 8 0.03 20.01 5.54
N ALA A 9 -0.51 19.69 6.72
CA ALA A 9 -1.36 18.52 6.89
C ALA A 9 -2.63 18.77 6.06
N ALA A 10 -2.78 18.07 4.94
CA ALA A 10 -4.02 18.04 4.19
C ALA A 10 -5.04 17.25 5.02
N MET A 11 -5.87 17.98 5.78
CA MET A 11 -7.06 17.41 6.42
C MET A 11 -8.06 17.03 5.33
N PHE A 12 -8.20 15.76 5.06
CA PHE A 12 -9.34 15.23 4.33
C PHE A 12 -10.58 15.37 5.23
N SER A 13 -11.35 16.44 5.04
CA SER A 13 -12.67 16.55 5.64
C SER A 13 -13.62 15.68 4.83
N ALA A 14 -13.84 14.45 5.28
CA ALA A 14 -14.91 13.61 4.76
C ALA A 14 -16.24 14.17 5.24
N THR A 15 -16.95 14.85 4.37
CA THR A 15 -18.34 15.23 4.60
C THR A 15 -19.20 13.97 4.50
N ILE A 16 -19.58 13.41 5.66
CA ILE A 16 -20.55 12.31 5.72
C ILE A 16 -21.92 12.91 5.35
N VAL A 17 -22.32 12.72 4.10
CA VAL A 17 -23.69 12.95 3.69
C VAL A 17 -24.55 11.88 4.34
N GLY A 18 -25.36 12.28 5.33
CA GLY A 18 -26.33 11.39 5.99
C GLY A 18 -27.37 10.92 4.98
N CYS A 19 -27.26 9.68 4.53
CA CYS A 19 -28.29 9.00 3.76
C CYS A 19 -29.22 8.27 4.72
N GLY A 20 -30.52 8.49 4.51
CA GLY A 20 -31.62 7.96 5.32
C GLY A 20 -31.58 6.45 5.46
N ILE A 21 -32.15 5.96 6.57
CA ILE A 21 -32.29 4.56 6.99
C ILE A 21 -33.10 3.80 5.93
N ALA A 22 -32.42 3.28 4.91
CA ALA A 22 -32.94 2.23 4.06
C ALA A 22 -32.59 0.87 4.71
N SER A 23 -33.54 -0.04 4.70
CA SER A 23 -33.43 -1.43 5.14
C SER A 23 -32.03 -1.98 4.79
N THR A 24 -31.22 -2.29 5.80
CA THR A 24 -29.84 -2.72 5.65
C THR A 24 -29.80 -4.16 5.14
N ALA A 25 -29.78 -4.33 3.80
CA ALA A 25 -29.25 -5.58 3.26
C ALA A 25 -27.75 -5.58 3.57
N ALA A 26 -27.30 -6.45 4.48
CA ALA A 26 -25.88 -6.66 4.72
C ALA A 26 -25.22 -7.03 3.39
N ALA A 27 -24.06 -6.43 3.11
CA ALA A 27 -23.34 -6.70 1.86
C ALA A 27 -22.74 -8.12 1.85
N TYR A 28 -22.50 -8.68 3.04
CA TYR A 28 -21.87 -9.96 3.30
C TYR A 28 -22.44 -10.58 4.58
N ASP A 29 -22.17 -11.86 4.82
CA ASP A 29 -22.46 -12.55 6.06
C ASP A 29 -21.16 -12.74 6.89
N ALA A 30 -21.30 -12.80 8.21
CA ALA A 30 -20.17 -13.19 9.06
C ALA A 30 -19.73 -14.62 8.71
N GLY A 31 -18.44 -14.80 8.46
CA GLY A 31 -17.89 -16.08 8.00
C GLY A 31 -17.60 -16.12 6.50
N ASP A 32 -18.09 -15.17 5.71
CA ASP A 32 -17.76 -15.07 4.29
C ASP A 32 -16.27 -14.84 4.06
N TRP A 33 -15.77 -15.38 2.93
CA TRP A 33 -14.43 -15.20 2.45
C TRP A 33 -14.41 -14.61 1.05
N ILE A 34 -13.48 -13.71 0.79
CA ILE A 34 -13.16 -13.26 -0.57
C ILE A 34 -11.67 -13.48 -0.81
N ALA A 35 -11.34 -14.22 -1.87
CA ALA A 35 -9.98 -14.25 -2.42
C ALA A 35 -9.86 -13.24 -3.56
N ARG A 36 -8.72 -12.56 -3.66
CA ARG A 36 -8.44 -11.60 -4.71
C ARG A 36 -7.07 -11.88 -5.32
N VAL A 37 -6.96 -11.74 -6.64
CA VAL A 37 -5.69 -11.82 -7.37
C VAL A 37 -5.68 -10.70 -8.40
N GLY A 38 -4.60 -9.95 -8.44
CA GLY A 38 -4.52 -8.79 -9.31
C GLY A 38 -3.14 -8.14 -9.32
N THR A 39 -3.13 -6.85 -9.50
CA THR A 39 -1.91 -6.03 -9.54
C THR A 39 -2.11 -4.75 -8.76
N HIS A 40 -1.01 -4.27 -8.15
CA HIS A 40 -0.92 -2.91 -7.65
C HIS A 40 0.22 -2.19 -8.36
N TYR A 41 -0.02 -0.94 -8.73
CA TYR A 41 1.02 0.00 -9.12
C TYR A 41 1.39 0.80 -7.87
N VAL A 42 2.62 0.63 -7.40
CA VAL A 42 3.13 1.25 -6.17
C VAL A 42 3.97 2.44 -6.57
N ASP A 43 3.55 3.62 -6.15
CA ASP A 43 4.19 4.90 -6.44
C ASP A 43 4.73 5.49 -5.13
N PRO A 44 6.07 5.43 -4.90
CA PRO A 44 6.69 6.02 -3.73
C PRO A 44 6.48 7.53 -3.68
N ALA A 45 6.50 8.12 -2.48
CA ALA A 45 6.47 9.57 -2.33
C ALA A 45 7.62 10.21 -3.12
N SER A 46 7.38 11.39 -3.68
CA SER A 46 8.37 12.13 -4.48
C SER A 46 9.56 12.66 -3.67
N ASP A 47 9.49 12.61 -2.34
CA ASP A 47 10.51 13.08 -1.41
C ASP A 47 11.00 11.93 -0.52
N ASN A 48 11.91 11.11 -1.10
CA ASN A 48 12.52 9.97 -0.41
C ASN A 48 13.79 10.34 0.38
N GLY A 49 13.92 11.60 0.80
CA GLY A 49 15.10 12.16 1.46
C GLY A 49 15.87 13.13 0.56
N ASP A 50 17.03 13.60 0.99
CA ASP A 50 17.74 14.67 0.30
C ASP A 50 18.57 14.20 -0.91
N VAL A 51 18.87 12.91 -1.02
CA VAL A 51 19.91 12.37 -1.92
C VAL A 51 19.35 11.51 -3.04
N VAL A 52 18.29 10.74 -2.78
CA VAL A 52 17.79 9.72 -3.73
C VAL A 52 16.31 9.88 -4.06
N THR A 53 15.92 9.26 -5.18
CA THR A 53 14.53 9.02 -5.56
C THR A 53 14.34 7.53 -5.83
N VAL A 54 13.14 7.01 -5.58
CA VAL A 54 12.75 5.62 -5.78
C VAL A 54 11.67 5.56 -6.86
N ASP A 55 11.88 4.75 -7.88
CA ASP A 55 10.94 4.63 -8.99
C ASP A 55 9.70 3.84 -8.61
N ALA A 56 8.58 4.16 -9.25
CA ALA A 56 7.34 3.39 -9.12
C ALA A 56 7.46 2.02 -9.79
N ALA A 57 6.74 1.02 -9.27
CA ALA A 57 6.75 -0.32 -9.82
C ALA A 57 5.36 -0.98 -9.79
N PRO A 58 4.96 -1.70 -10.85
CA PRO A 58 3.83 -2.60 -10.81
C PRO A 58 4.23 -3.95 -10.19
N GLY A 59 3.29 -4.59 -9.49
CA GLY A 59 3.51 -5.92 -8.93
C GLY A 59 2.23 -6.74 -8.87
N LEU A 60 2.39 -8.06 -8.92
CA LEU A 60 1.29 -8.99 -8.72
C LEU A 60 0.95 -9.06 -7.24
N THR A 61 -0.34 -9.07 -6.94
CA THR A 61 -0.85 -9.13 -5.57
C THR A 61 -1.93 -10.18 -5.42
N ALA A 62 -2.03 -10.71 -4.21
CA ALA A 62 -3.15 -11.53 -3.78
C ALA A 62 -3.62 -11.05 -2.41
N SER A 63 -4.91 -11.13 -2.14
CA SER A 63 -5.42 -10.90 -0.80
C SER A 63 -6.53 -11.88 -0.43
N VAL A 64 -6.69 -12.05 0.88
CA VAL A 64 -7.79 -12.81 1.46
C VAL A 64 -8.51 -11.90 2.45
N VAL A 65 -9.81 -11.76 2.25
CA VAL A 65 -10.71 -10.98 3.11
C VAL A 65 -11.62 -11.95 3.84
N TYR A 66 -11.65 -11.85 5.17
CA TYR A 66 -12.54 -12.64 6.03
C TYR A 66 -13.48 -11.73 6.78
N PHE A 67 -14.79 -11.96 6.66
CA PHE A 67 -15.81 -11.18 7.32
C PHE A 67 -16.04 -11.67 8.73
N VAL A 68 -15.60 -10.91 9.72
CA VAL A 68 -15.85 -11.17 11.16
C VAL A 68 -17.24 -10.71 11.59
N ALA A 69 -17.86 -9.81 10.81
CA ALA A 69 -19.23 -9.33 10.95
C ALA A 69 -19.74 -8.88 9.57
N PRO A 70 -21.05 -8.71 9.35
CA PRO A 70 -21.60 -8.38 8.03
C PRO A 70 -21.05 -7.12 7.37
N THR A 71 -20.41 -6.23 8.14
CA THR A 71 -19.83 -4.98 7.64
C THR A 71 -18.35 -4.82 8.00
N ILE A 72 -17.75 -5.77 8.72
CA ILE A 72 -16.36 -5.69 9.18
C ILE A 72 -15.60 -6.92 8.72
N ALA A 73 -14.47 -6.71 8.09
CA ALA A 73 -13.60 -7.77 7.62
C ALA A 73 -12.13 -7.53 8.00
N VAL A 74 -11.37 -8.61 8.04
CA VAL A 74 -9.90 -8.60 8.08
C VAL A 74 -9.40 -8.89 6.67
N ASP A 75 -8.55 -8.03 6.13
CA ASP A 75 -7.92 -8.15 4.81
C ASP A 75 -6.42 -8.36 4.98
N LEU A 76 -5.90 -9.49 4.51
CA LEU A 76 -4.48 -9.78 4.41
C LEU A 76 -4.06 -9.67 2.95
N LEU A 77 -3.29 -8.63 2.63
CA LEU A 77 -2.66 -8.44 1.33
C LEU A 77 -1.23 -8.97 1.36
N VAL A 78 -0.87 -9.69 0.31
CA VAL A 78 0.51 -10.09 0.00
C VAL A 78 0.81 -9.75 -1.46
N ALA A 79 2.08 -9.56 -1.79
CA ALA A 79 2.53 -9.24 -3.14
C ALA A 79 3.66 -10.17 -3.57
N ALA A 80 3.87 -10.33 -4.88
CA ALA A 80 5.17 -10.74 -5.39
C ALA A 80 6.19 -9.61 -5.09
N PRO A 81 7.49 -9.92 -4.97
CA PRO A 81 8.48 -8.88 -4.71
C PRO A 81 8.40 -7.74 -5.73
N TYR A 82 8.30 -6.52 -5.22
CA TYR A 82 8.45 -5.32 -6.05
C TYR A 82 9.94 -5.02 -6.18
N ARG A 83 10.38 -4.70 -7.40
CA ARG A 83 11.73 -4.22 -7.65
C ARG A 83 11.70 -2.74 -7.96
N HIS A 84 12.44 -1.96 -7.17
CA HIS A 84 12.58 -0.53 -7.35
C HIS A 84 14.00 -0.15 -7.70
N ASP A 85 14.13 0.73 -8.67
CA ASP A 85 15.40 1.36 -9.01
C ASP A 85 15.57 2.64 -8.17
N ILE A 86 16.78 2.84 -7.67
CA ILE A 86 17.17 3.97 -6.83
C ILE A 86 18.10 4.87 -7.63
N HIS A 87 17.72 6.14 -7.75
CA HIS A 87 18.43 7.14 -8.54
C HIS A 87 18.92 8.29 -7.66
N LEU A 88 20.03 8.92 -8.04
CA LEU A 88 20.49 10.18 -7.43
C LEU A 88 19.60 11.33 -7.89
N LYS A 89 19.19 12.22 -6.98
CA LYS A 89 18.41 13.43 -7.30
C LYS A 89 19.11 14.35 -8.27
N ASP A 90 20.43 14.53 -8.14
CA ASP A 90 21.22 15.51 -8.89
C ASP A 90 21.67 15.05 -10.29
N GLY A 91 21.18 13.98 -10.82
CA GLY A 91 21.65 13.55 -12.15
C GLY A 91 20.88 12.39 -12.75
N GLY A 92 19.86 11.92 -12.09
CA GLY A 92 19.02 10.85 -12.60
C GLY A 92 19.75 9.51 -12.81
N SER A 93 21.00 9.38 -12.39
CA SER A 93 21.79 8.16 -12.56
C SER A 93 21.33 7.09 -11.56
N LYS A 94 21.03 5.90 -12.07
CA LYS A 94 20.75 4.73 -11.22
C LYS A 94 22.02 4.36 -10.44
N VAL A 95 21.88 4.24 -9.13
CA VAL A 95 22.98 3.88 -8.21
C VAL A 95 22.74 2.59 -7.46
N ALA A 96 21.47 2.17 -7.31
CA ALA A 96 21.13 0.91 -6.66
C ALA A 96 19.77 0.38 -7.13
N SER A 97 19.42 -0.82 -6.70
CA SER A 97 18.07 -1.37 -6.74
C SER A 97 17.85 -2.25 -5.52
N THR A 98 16.59 -2.40 -5.12
CA THR A 98 16.17 -3.28 -4.04
C THR A 98 14.88 -3.98 -4.40
N ASP A 99 14.69 -5.17 -3.87
CA ASP A 99 13.41 -5.88 -3.89
C ASP A 99 12.76 -5.71 -2.51
N HIS A 100 11.42 -5.57 -2.47
CA HIS A 100 10.71 -5.54 -1.20
C HIS A 100 9.38 -6.31 -1.25
N LEU A 101 8.95 -6.79 -0.08
CA LEU A 101 7.66 -7.44 0.15
C LEU A 101 6.92 -6.70 1.27
N PRO A 102 5.77 -6.06 0.98
CA PRO A 102 4.98 -5.31 1.96
C PRO A 102 3.69 -6.04 2.39
N PRO A 103 3.73 -7.21 3.08
CA PRO A 103 2.51 -7.77 3.62
C PRO A 103 1.77 -6.75 4.49
N THR A 104 0.45 -6.66 4.28
CA THR A 104 -0.39 -5.67 4.96
C THR A 104 -1.62 -6.35 5.54
N LEU A 105 -1.84 -6.19 6.85
CA LEU A 105 -3.02 -6.67 7.56
C LEU A 105 -3.90 -5.49 7.94
N SER A 106 -5.15 -5.46 7.46
CA SER A 106 -6.06 -4.34 7.67
C SER A 106 -7.40 -4.80 8.24
N LEU A 107 -7.97 -3.98 9.12
CA LEU A 107 -9.38 -4.05 9.47
C LEU A 107 -10.15 -3.15 8.51
N VAL A 108 -11.15 -3.70 7.83
CA VAL A 108 -11.87 -3.06 6.73
C VAL A 108 -13.35 -2.99 7.06
N TRP A 109 -13.93 -1.81 6.86
CA TRP A 109 -15.35 -1.58 7.00
C TRP A 109 -16.01 -1.46 5.62
N TYR A 110 -17.05 -2.26 5.42
CA TYR A 110 -17.92 -2.25 4.27
C TYR A 110 -19.27 -1.66 4.70
N PRO A 111 -19.59 -0.40 4.34
CA PRO A 111 -20.93 0.14 4.60
C PRO A 111 -22.00 -0.76 4.02
N ALA A 112 -23.10 -0.93 4.74
CA ALA A 112 -24.25 -1.68 4.26
C ALA A 112 -24.95 -0.89 3.15
N VAL A 113 -24.60 -1.18 1.88
CA VAL A 113 -25.20 -0.59 0.69
C VAL A 113 -25.84 -1.68 -0.16
N ALA A 114 -27.03 -1.41 -0.70
CA ALA A 114 -27.70 -2.32 -1.61
C ALA A 114 -27.07 -2.23 -3.00
N GLY A 115 -27.02 -3.38 -3.70
CA GLY A 115 -26.59 -3.45 -5.09
C GLY A 115 -25.18 -4.03 -5.28
N LYS A 116 -24.68 -3.88 -6.49
CA LYS A 116 -23.42 -4.51 -6.94
C LYS A 116 -22.16 -3.74 -6.56
N LEU A 117 -22.29 -2.50 -6.15
CA LEU A 117 -21.17 -1.63 -5.79
C LEU A 117 -21.03 -1.60 -4.27
N LYS A 118 -19.93 -2.13 -3.77
CA LYS A 118 -19.65 -2.27 -2.35
C LYS A 118 -18.38 -1.48 -2.01
N PRO A 119 -18.51 -0.20 -1.62
CA PRO A 119 -17.38 0.60 -1.18
C PRO A 119 -16.84 0.07 0.13
N TYR A 120 -15.55 0.29 0.38
CA TYR A 120 -14.91 -0.05 1.65
C TYR A 120 -13.79 0.91 2.00
N VAL A 121 -13.52 1.02 3.28
CA VAL A 121 -12.37 1.74 3.83
C VAL A 121 -11.78 0.93 4.98
N GLY A 122 -10.49 1.06 5.19
CA GLY A 122 -9.82 0.32 6.26
C GLY A 122 -8.52 0.96 6.70
N ALA A 123 -8.02 0.47 7.82
CA ALA A 123 -6.71 0.81 8.37
C ALA A 123 -6.05 -0.45 8.91
N GLY A 124 -4.73 -0.46 8.94
CA GLY A 124 -3.98 -1.63 9.34
C GLY A 124 -2.51 -1.38 9.57
N LEU A 125 -1.76 -2.47 9.59
CA LEU A 125 -0.32 -2.50 9.75
C LEU A 125 0.31 -3.08 8.47
N ASN A 126 1.35 -2.42 8.02
CA ASN A 126 2.24 -2.89 6.97
C ASN A 126 3.57 -3.30 7.58
N TYR A 127 4.08 -4.47 7.20
CA TYR A 127 5.44 -4.89 7.50
C TYR A 127 6.18 -5.06 6.19
N THR A 128 7.17 -4.22 5.90
CA THR A 128 7.94 -4.27 4.66
C THR A 128 9.32 -4.87 4.91
N MET A 129 9.61 -5.95 4.20
CA MET A 129 10.93 -6.60 4.18
C MET A 129 11.69 -6.16 2.94
N PHE A 130 12.94 -5.72 3.11
CA PHE A 130 13.86 -5.37 2.03
C PHE A 130 14.91 -6.46 1.83
N PHE A 131 15.27 -6.73 0.57
CA PHE A 131 16.27 -7.74 0.23
C PHE A 131 16.81 -7.54 -1.19
N ASN A 132 17.86 -8.28 -1.56
CA ASN A 132 18.50 -8.23 -2.88
C ASN A 132 18.97 -6.82 -3.28
N GLU A 133 19.50 -6.04 -2.33
CA GLU A 133 20.07 -4.72 -2.60
C GLU A 133 21.29 -4.87 -3.51
N GLN A 134 21.25 -4.19 -4.64
CA GLN A 134 22.33 -4.20 -5.63
C GLN A 134 22.79 -2.78 -5.89
N THR A 135 24.10 -2.55 -5.78
CA THR A 135 24.69 -1.25 -6.08
C THR A 135 25.28 -1.22 -7.50
N THR A 136 25.13 -0.09 -8.18
CA THR A 136 25.60 0.13 -9.55
C THR A 136 26.15 1.55 -9.72
N GLY A 137 26.69 1.87 -10.88
CA GLY A 137 27.15 3.23 -11.19
C GLY A 137 28.15 3.75 -10.18
N ALA A 138 27.86 4.91 -9.58
CA ALA A 138 28.74 5.56 -8.60
C ALA A 138 28.93 4.76 -7.31
N LEU A 139 27.99 3.85 -6.97
CA LEU A 139 28.05 2.99 -5.79
C LEU A 139 28.51 1.56 -6.09
N ALA A 140 28.93 1.28 -7.32
CA ALA A 140 29.35 -0.07 -7.72
C ALA A 140 30.47 -0.62 -6.81
N GLY A 141 30.29 -1.85 -6.32
CA GLY A 141 31.22 -2.51 -5.41
C GLY A 141 31.09 -2.15 -3.93
N THR A 142 30.11 -1.30 -3.57
CA THR A 142 29.73 -1.06 -2.18
C THR A 142 28.59 -1.99 -1.77
N HIS A 143 28.36 -2.12 -0.47
CA HIS A 143 27.25 -2.90 0.11
C HIS A 143 26.20 -1.97 0.69
N LEU A 144 25.01 -1.95 0.06
CA LEU A 144 23.83 -1.25 0.58
C LEU A 144 23.03 -2.23 1.44
N SER A 145 22.52 -1.77 2.56
CA SER A 145 21.60 -2.49 3.45
C SER A 145 20.46 -1.59 3.84
N LEU A 146 19.23 -2.08 3.77
CA LEU A 146 18.00 -1.43 4.19
C LEU A 146 17.37 -2.22 5.32
N ASP A 147 16.97 -1.54 6.39
CA ASP A 147 16.31 -2.20 7.51
C ASP A 147 14.82 -2.43 7.17
N ASP A 148 14.23 -3.48 7.74
CA ASP A 148 12.78 -3.73 7.60
C ASP A 148 11.96 -2.61 8.24
N SER A 149 10.77 -2.37 7.71
CA SER A 149 9.86 -1.32 8.17
C SER A 149 8.57 -1.89 8.73
N LEU A 150 8.08 -1.32 9.82
CA LEU A 150 6.74 -1.57 10.35
C LEU A 150 6.01 -0.24 10.49
N GLY A 151 4.96 -0.05 9.72
CA GLY A 151 4.21 1.20 9.70
C GLY A 151 2.70 1.01 9.61
N LEU A 152 1.98 2.12 9.58
CA LEU A 152 0.54 2.14 9.41
C LEU A 152 0.17 1.98 7.94
N ALA A 153 -1.03 1.45 7.70
CA ALA A 153 -1.60 1.38 6.37
C ALA A 153 -3.05 1.87 6.38
N ALA A 154 -3.47 2.45 5.27
CA ALA A 154 -4.85 2.81 5.01
C ALA A 154 -5.29 2.32 3.64
N VAL A 155 -6.56 1.96 3.50
CA VAL A 155 -7.14 1.52 2.23
C VAL A 155 -8.51 2.13 2.03
N ALA A 156 -8.81 2.50 0.79
CA ALA A 156 -10.15 2.86 0.34
C ALA A 156 -10.39 2.22 -1.03
N GLY A 157 -11.52 1.56 -1.21
CA GLY A 157 -11.76 0.85 -2.46
C GLY A 157 -13.23 0.58 -2.74
N LEU A 158 -13.43 -0.07 -3.86
CA LEU A 158 -14.73 -0.47 -4.38
C LEU A 158 -14.66 -1.92 -4.86
N GLN A 159 -15.51 -2.77 -4.30
CA GLN A 159 -15.79 -4.09 -4.81
C GLN A 159 -17.01 -4.00 -5.72
N VAL A 160 -16.93 -4.56 -6.91
CA VAL A 160 -18.02 -4.60 -7.91
C VAL A 160 -18.39 -6.04 -8.18
N ASP A 161 -19.62 -6.45 -7.86
CA ASP A 161 -20.11 -7.79 -8.14
C ASP A 161 -20.48 -7.92 -9.63
N LEU A 162 -19.78 -8.77 -10.36
CA LEU A 162 -20.00 -9.02 -11.79
C LEU A 162 -20.96 -10.19 -12.03
N ALA A 163 -20.81 -11.26 -11.27
CA ALA A 163 -21.58 -12.50 -11.35
C ALA A 163 -21.69 -13.11 -9.93
N PRO A 164 -22.51 -14.16 -9.73
CA PRO A 164 -22.47 -14.92 -8.49
C PRO A 164 -21.02 -15.35 -8.21
N HIS A 165 -20.50 -15.06 -7.02
CA HIS A 165 -19.16 -15.32 -6.57
C HIS A 165 -18.01 -14.49 -7.23
N TRP A 166 -18.21 -13.90 -8.41
CA TRP A 166 -17.14 -13.16 -9.11
C TRP A 166 -17.34 -11.65 -9.04
N GLY A 167 -16.26 -10.95 -8.79
CA GLY A 167 -16.24 -9.50 -8.75
C GLY A 167 -14.92 -8.90 -9.22
N LEU A 168 -14.91 -7.59 -9.28
CA LEU A 168 -13.75 -6.78 -9.58
C LEU A 168 -13.50 -5.84 -8.40
N MET A 169 -12.26 -5.71 -7.96
CA MET A 169 -11.84 -4.77 -6.93
C MET A 169 -10.97 -3.69 -7.55
N VAL A 170 -11.21 -2.44 -7.16
CA VAL A 170 -10.29 -1.32 -7.35
C VAL A 170 -10.04 -0.65 -6.01
N ASP A 171 -8.80 -0.31 -5.69
CA ASP A 171 -8.48 0.38 -4.45
C ASP A 171 -7.32 1.35 -4.56
N LEU A 172 -7.23 2.20 -3.53
CA LEU A 172 -6.10 3.03 -3.18
C LEU A 172 -5.59 2.59 -1.82
N ARG A 173 -4.28 2.39 -1.71
CA ARG A 173 -3.60 2.07 -0.45
C ARG A 173 -2.50 3.08 -0.18
N TYR A 174 -2.42 3.52 1.05
CA TYR A 174 -1.28 4.23 1.60
C TYR A 174 -0.58 3.30 2.59
N MET A 175 0.73 3.29 2.55
CA MET A 175 1.57 2.55 3.50
C MET A 175 2.64 3.51 4.04
N ASP A 176 2.77 3.56 5.35
CA ASP A 176 3.84 4.28 6.04
C ASP A 176 5.07 3.36 6.06
N ILE A 177 6.10 3.69 5.28
CA ILE A 177 7.30 2.86 5.10
C ILE A 177 8.54 3.74 5.23
N ASP A 178 9.21 3.60 6.38
CA ASP A 178 10.50 4.21 6.65
C ASP A 178 11.56 3.11 6.79
N THR A 179 12.72 3.27 6.17
CA THR A 179 13.84 2.34 6.29
C THR A 179 15.15 3.07 6.58
N ASP A 180 15.95 2.54 7.50
CA ASP A 180 17.29 3.04 7.75
C ASP A 180 18.27 2.41 6.75
N ALA A 181 18.95 3.29 6.00
CA ALA A 181 19.90 2.90 4.96
C ALA A 181 21.34 2.93 5.47
N ARG A 182 22.12 1.90 5.14
CA ARG A 182 23.55 1.82 5.44
C ARG A 182 24.36 1.47 4.21
N LEU A 183 25.49 2.14 4.01
CA LEU A 183 26.44 1.85 2.92
C LEU A 183 27.78 1.43 3.52
N ASN A 184 28.22 0.18 3.24
CA ASN A 184 29.40 -0.41 3.83
C ASN A 184 29.43 -0.31 5.39
N GLY A 185 28.22 -0.38 6.01
CA GLY A 185 28.03 -0.25 7.46
C GLY A 185 27.99 1.19 7.98
N ALA A 186 28.25 2.19 7.15
CA ALA A 186 28.05 3.60 7.52
C ALA A 186 26.59 3.98 7.38
N ASP A 187 26.04 4.61 8.41
CA ASP A 187 24.65 5.08 8.44
C ASP A 187 24.46 6.25 7.44
N LEU A 188 23.46 6.14 6.59
CA LEU A 188 23.03 7.18 5.63
C LEU A 188 21.76 7.90 6.08
N GLY A 189 21.16 7.48 7.20
CA GLY A 189 19.89 8.00 7.71
C GLY A 189 18.67 7.25 7.18
N THR A 190 17.49 7.78 7.52
CA THR A 190 16.21 7.19 7.19
C THR A 190 15.73 7.63 5.81
N VAL A 191 15.30 6.69 5.01
CA VAL A 191 14.65 6.89 3.70
C VAL A 191 13.15 6.68 3.89
N THR A 192 12.37 7.72 3.67
CA THR A 192 10.90 7.68 3.72
C THR A 192 10.37 7.34 2.33
N ILE A 193 9.59 6.27 2.23
CA ILE A 193 9.07 5.78 0.95
C ILE A 193 7.60 6.14 0.79
N ASP A 194 6.79 5.92 1.82
CA ASP A 194 5.38 6.34 1.97
C ASP A 194 4.54 6.22 0.68
N PRO A 195 4.48 5.05 0.05
CA PRO A 195 3.89 4.92 -1.26
C PRO A 195 2.37 5.00 -1.24
N ILE A 196 1.82 5.43 -2.38
CA ILE A 196 0.43 5.23 -2.74
C ILE A 196 0.35 4.09 -3.75
N GLY A 197 -0.44 3.07 -3.45
CA GLY A 197 -0.72 1.95 -4.33
C GLY A 197 -2.08 2.07 -4.99
N PHE A 198 -2.16 1.80 -6.31
CA PHE A 198 -3.39 1.68 -7.07
C PHE A 198 -3.62 0.21 -7.41
N GLY A 199 -4.69 -0.37 -6.90
CA GLY A 199 -5.01 -1.78 -7.05
C GLY A 199 -6.13 -2.07 -8.04
N LEU A 200 -5.96 -3.16 -8.79
CA LEU A 200 -7.00 -3.79 -9.61
C LEU A 200 -6.91 -5.29 -9.45
N ALA A 201 -7.99 -5.94 -9.06
CA ALA A 201 -8.00 -7.38 -8.85
C ALA A 201 -9.33 -8.02 -9.24
N LEU A 202 -9.25 -9.25 -9.73
CA LEU A 202 -10.38 -10.16 -9.80
C LEU A 202 -10.62 -10.74 -8.41
N SER A 203 -11.88 -10.84 -8.00
CA SER A 203 -12.27 -11.38 -6.70
C SER A 203 -13.21 -12.58 -6.86
N TYR A 204 -13.10 -13.52 -5.93
CA TYR A 204 -13.99 -14.66 -5.81
C TYR A 204 -14.48 -14.77 -4.36
N GLN A 205 -15.81 -14.78 -4.17
CA GLN A 205 -16.49 -14.96 -2.89
C GLN A 205 -16.90 -16.41 -2.72
N PHE A 206 -16.55 -17.01 -1.59
CA PHE A 206 -16.90 -18.38 -1.22
C PHE A 206 -18.22 -18.45 -0.46
#